data_6d2bf99d1cfdf796348542338974e4c9
#
_entry.id   6d2bf99d1cfdf796348542338974e4c9
#
_cell.length_a   1.000
_cell.length_b   1.000
_cell.length_c   1.000
_cell.angle_alpha   90.00
_cell.angle_beta   90.00
_cell.angle_gamma   90.00
#
_symmetry.space_group_name_H-M   'P 1'
#
loop_
_entity.id
_entity.type
_entity.pdbx_description
1 polymer ?
#
loop_
_entity_poly.entity_id
_entity_poly.type
_entity_poly.pdbx_seq_one_letter_code
_entity_poly.pdbx_strand_id
1 'polypeptide(L)'
;MSAAYDRAAELRALDATFAGVRGLVASGVTHVPRIFRVPQDVRRHEPPEDPSVPGGDRQEAASSAIPVIDLGSADRAAIVEAVGRAAAEWGFFQVTGHGVPPESMASAMDATRAFHESPGGEGTDKARLYTRDPARPVKYNCNFDLHQSKVANWRDTLYLQVAPGPPDAVDMPDSCRRYVRAPAIN
;
A
#
# COMPACT_ATOMS: atom_id res chain seq x y z
N MET A 1 -29.37 28.26 -2.17
CA MET A 1 -29.64 26.81 -2.08
C MET A 1 -28.32 26.09 -2.22
N SER A 2 -27.85 25.39 -1.20
CA SER A 2 -26.64 24.57 -1.32
C SER A 2 -26.94 23.39 -2.25
N ALA A 3 -26.16 23.21 -3.30
CA ALA A 3 -26.32 22.05 -4.17
C ALA A 3 -26.17 20.77 -3.34
N ALA A 4 -27.05 19.79 -3.60
CA ALA A 4 -26.94 18.50 -2.92
C ALA A 4 -25.57 17.88 -3.24
N TYR A 5 -24.94 17.27 -2.24
CA TYR A 5 -23.65 16.62 -2.40
C TYR A 5 -23.77 15.43 -3.36
N ASP A 6 -23.02 15.48 -4.46
CA ASP A 6 -22.90 14.39 -5.42
C ASP A 6 -21.54 13.68 -5.27
N ARG A 7 -21.56 12.59 -4.49
CA ARG A 7 -20.36 11.76 -4.28
C ARG A 7 -19.83 11.17 -5.58
N ALA A 8 -20.71 10.75 -6.49
CA ALA A 8 -20.27 10.13 -7.74
C ALA A 8 -19.57 11.15 -8.66
N ALA A 9 -20.03 12.40 -8.66
CA ALA A 9 -19.36 13.49 -9.39
C ALA A 9 -17.96 13.76 -8.79
N GLU A 10 -17.84 13.81 -7.44
CA GLU A 10 -16.56 14.04 -6.77
C GLU A 10 -15.56 12.90 -7.05
N LEU A 11 -16.02 11.63 -7.02
CA LEU A 11 -15.19 10.48 -7.38
C LEU A 11 -14.72 10.52 -8.84
N ARG A 12 -15.61 10.84 -9.77
CA ARG A 12 -15.25 10.98 -11.19
C ARG A 12 -14.25 12.12 -11.41
N ALA A 13 -14.44 13.24 -10.74
CA ALA A 13 -13.50 14.37 -10.81
C ALA A 13 -12.11 14.01 -10.31
N LEU A 14 -12.00 13.30 -9.18
CA LEU A 14 -10.73 12.79 -8.68
C LEU A 14 -10.09 11.82 -9.68
N ASP A 15 -10.85 10.87 -10.18
CA ASP A 15 -10.37 9.81 -11.07
C ASP A 15 -9.84 10.38 -12.41
N ALA A 16 -10.53 11.37 -12.94
CA ALA A 16 -10.17 12.03 -14.21
C ALA A 16 -8.84 12.81 -14.13
N THR A 17 -8.33 13.10 -12.94
CA THR A 17 -7.04 13.78 -12.80
C THR A 17 -5.84 12.87 -13.09
N PHE A 18 -5.99 11.55 -12.96
CA PHE A 18 -4.91 10.56 -12.98
C PHE A 18 -3.77 10.86 -11.99
N ALA A 19 -3.98 11.83 -11.11
CA ALA A 19 -2.97 12.33 -10.19
C ALA A 19 -3.13 11.76 -8.76
N GLY A 20 -4.29 11.13 -8.49
CA GLY A 20 -4.59 10.51 -7.21
C GLY A 20 -4.58 11.47 -6.02
N VAL A 21 -4.32 10.93 -4.84
CA VAL A 21 -4.21 11.70 -3.59
C VAL A 21 -3.04 12.70 -3.64
N ARG A 22 -1.93 12.31 -4.28
CA ARG A 22 -0.78 13.22 -4.46
C ARG A 22 -1.18 14.48 -5.22
N GLY A 23 -2.06 14.35 -6.23
CA GLY A 23 -2.60 15.50 -6.97
C GLY A 23 -3.43 16.44 -6.10
N LEU A 24 -4.27 15.90 -5.21
CA LEU A 24 -5.02 16.69 -4.24
C LEU A 24 -4.09 17.48 -3.30
N VAL A 25 -3.06 16.82 -2.79
CA VAL A 25 -2.06 17.49 -1.92
C VAL A 25 -1.34 18.60 -2.70
N ALA A 26 -0.93 18.34 -3.94
CA ALA A 26 -0.25 19.31 -4.78
C ALA A 26 -1.13 20.51 -5.15
N SER A 27 -2.46 20.32 -5.24
CA SER A 27 -3.41 21.42 -5.47
C SER A 27 -3.68 22.29 -4.24
N GLY A 28 -3.03 21.99 -3.10
CA GLY A 28 -3.15 22.77 -1.87
C GLY A 28 -4.44 22.52 -1.09
N VAL A 29 -5.01 21.31 -1.20
CA VAL A 29 -6.19 20.94 -0.41
C VAL A 29 -5.93 21.13 1.09
N THR A 30 -6.77 21.94 1.75
CA THR A 30 -6.64 22.25 3.18
C THR A 30 -7.49 21.37 4.09
N HIS A 31 -8.42 20.63 3.51
CA HIS A 31 -9.32 19.76 4.24
C HIS A 31 -9.49 18.43 3.49
N VAL A 32 -9.56 17.35 4.25
CA VAL A 32 -9.83 16.03 3.66
C VAL A 32 -11.17 16.06 2.90
N PRO A 33 -11.19 15.80 1.59
CA PRO A 33 -12.43 15.77 0.81
C PRO A 33 -13.44 14.78 1.38
N ARG A 34 -14.73 15.06 1.13
CA ARG A 34 -15.82 14.31 1.76
C ARG A 34 -15.82 12.83 1.44
N ILE A 35 -15.39 12.46 0.24
CA ILE A 35 -15.28 11.05 -0.21
C ILE A 35 -14.36 10.19 0.69
N PHE A 36 -13.38 10.80 1.38
CA PHE A 36 -12.43 10.12 2.26
C PHE A 36 -12.85 10.17 3.75
N ARG A 37 -13.97 10.81 4.07
CA ARG A 37 -14.42 10.90 5.46
C ARG A 37 -15.32 9.74 5.79
N VAL A 38 -15.05 9.07 6.90
CA VAL A 38 -15.94 8.03 7.42
C VAL A 38 -17.23 8.69 7.91
N PRO A 39 -18.40 8.31 7.37
CA PRO A 39 -19.68 8.81 7.85
C PRO A 39 -19.89 8.50 9.33
N GLN A 40 -20.59 9.38 10.04
CA GLN A 40 -20.79 9.23 11.49
C GLN A 40 -21.61 7.98 11.87
N ASP A 41 -22.51 7.56 10.98
CA ASP A 41 -23.28 6.32 11.13
C ASP A 41 -22.41 5.06 11.09
N VAL A 42 -21.34 5.08 10.29
CA VAL A 42 -20.37 3.97 10.22
C VAL A 42 -19.49 3.94 11.47
N ARG A 43 -19.09 5.10 12.01
CA ARG A 43 -18.30 5.18 13.25
C ARG A 43 -19.03 4.66 14.49
N ARG A 44 -20.37 4.71 14.50
CA ARG A 44 -21.19 4.21 15.63
C ARG A 44 -21.27 2.69 15.70
N HIS A 45 -20.72 1.97 14.72
CA HIS A 45 -20.68 0.51 14.71
C HIS A 45 -19.32 -0.07 15.16
N GLU A 46 -18.38 0.77 15.57
CA GLU A 46 -17.30 0.27 16.43
C GLU A 46 -17.99 -0.17 17.74
N PRO A 47 -17.86 -1.46 18.14
CA PRO A 47 -18.43 -1.87 19.42
C PRO A 47 -17.87 -0.92 20.49
N PRO A 48 -18.73 -0.39 21.38
CA PRO A 48 -18.24 0.40 22.50
C PRO A 48 -17.14 -0.41 23.17
N GLU A 49 -16.00 0.23 23.46
CA GLU A 49 -15.01 -0.39 24.33
C GLU A 49 -15.80 -0.88 25.54
N ASP A 50 -15.92 -2.19 25.70
CA ASP A 50 -16.66 -2.79 26.80
C ASP A 50 -15.94 -2.40 28.09
N PRO A 51 -16.50 -1.47 28.90
CA PRO A 51 -15.84 -1.05 30.13
C PRO A 51 -15.83 -2.16 31.18
N SER A 52 -16.50 -3.28 30.90
CA SER A 52 -16.49 -4.48 31.74
C SER A 52 -15.43 -5.50 31.31
N VAL A 53 -14.79 -5.32 30.16
CA VAL A 53 -13.50 -5.94 29.90
C VAL A 53 -12.56 -5.20 30.85
N PRO A 54 -12.18 -5.78 32.02
CA PRO A 54 -11.16 -5.19 32.87
C PRO A 54 -10.03 -4.88 31.91
N GLY A 55 -9.58 -3.62 31.85
CA GLY A 55 -8.35 -3.30 31.18
C GLY A 55 -7.36 -4.31 31.72
N GLY A 56 -7.39 -5.49 31.06
CA GLY A 56 -6.69 -6.67 31.53
C GLY A 56 -5.32 -6.14 31.73
N ASP A 57 -4.82 -6.29 32.92
CA ASP A 57 -3.46 -5.96 33.28
C ASP A 57 -2.67 -6.15 32.01
N ARG A 58 -2.26 -5.03 31.39
CA ARG A 58 -1.14 -5.04 30.47
C ARG A 58 0.08 -5.39 31.31
N GLN A 59 -0.16 -6.49 32.05
CA GLN A 59 0.85 -7.23 32.72
C GLN A 59 1.70 -7.72 31.59
N GLU A 60 2.77 -6.94 31.37
CA GLU A 60 4.01 -7.37 30.76
C GLU A 60 3.82 -8.63 29.90
N ALA A 61 3.07 -8.52 28.77
CA ALA A 61 3.23 -9.45 27.70
C ALA A 61 4.70 -9.35 27.33
N ALA A 62 5.45 -10.27 27.91
CA ALA A 62 6.85 -10.45 27.61
C ALA A 62 6.99 -10.37 26.11
N SER A 63 7.62 -9.25 25.65
CA SER A 63 7.85 -8.96 24.24
C SER A 63 6.59 -8.92 23.36
N SER A 64 5.81 -7.86 23.45
CA SER A 64 4.82 -7.42 22.43
C SER A 64 5.51 -6.97 21.13
N ALA A 65 6.77 -7.33 20.92
CA ALA A 65 7.50 -6.97 19.71
C ALA A 65 7.21 -7.97 18.60
N ILE A 66 6.94 -7.44 17.41
CA ILE A 66 6.81 -8.25 16.19
C ILE A 66 8.00 -9.21 16.08
N PRO A 67 7.76 -10.52 15.87
CA PRO A 67 8.85 -11.48 15.77
C PRO A 67 9.83 -11.10 14.66
N VAL A 68 11.14 -11.19 14.96
CA VAL A 68 12.23 -10.99 14.00
C VAL A 68 12.96 -12.33 13.85
N ILE A 69 13.03 -12.83 12.62
CA ILE A 69 13.59 -14.16 12.31
C ILE A 69 14.81 -13.97 11.42
N ASP A 70 15.97 -14.51 11.88
CA ASP A 70 17.20 -14.47 11.08
C ASP A 70 17.27 -15.69 10.15
N LEU A 71 17.08 -15.43 8.84
CA LEU A 71 17.16 -16.46 7.79
C LEU A 71 18.61 -16.87 7.48
N GLY A 72 19.63 -16.12 7.95
CA GLY A 72 21.05 -16.44 7.79
C GLY A 72 21.56 -17.44 8.81
N SER A 73 20.75 -17.85 9.79
CA SER A 73 21.14 -18.87 10.77
C SER A 73 21.41 -20.23 10.10
N ALA A 74 22.41 -20.96 10.61
CA ALA A 74 22.72 -22.31 10.14
C ALA A 74 21.67 -23.35 10.56
N ASP A 75 20.87 -23.08 11.59
CA ASP A 75 19.83 -24.00 12.09
C ASP A 75 18.51 -23.79 11.31
N ARG A 76 18.42 -24.48 10.18
CA ARG A 76 17.22 -24.44 9.33
C ARG A 76 15.96 -24.95 10.06
N ALA A 77 16.09 -25.92 10.96
CA ALA A 77 14.92 -26.46 11.68
C ALA A 77 14.34 -25.41 12.63
N ALA A 78 15.19 -24.70 13.36
CA ALA A 78 14.78 -23.60 14.21
C ALA A 78 14.15 -22.44 13.41
N ILE A 79 14.67 -22.14 12.22
CA ILE A 79 14.05 -21.12 11.34
C ILE A 79 12.63 -21.54 10.95
N VAL A 80 12.44 -22.79 10.49
CA VAL A 80 11.13 -23.31 10.07
C VAL A 80 10.13 -23.26 11.23
N GLU A 81 10.55 -23.68 12.42
CA GLU A 81 9.71 -23.61 13.62
C GLU A 81 9.33 -22.18 13.97
N ALA A 82 10.31 -21.25 13.98
CA ALA A 82 10.07 -19.85 14.28
C ALA A 82 9.10 -19.18 13.28
N VAL A 83 9.24 -19.47 11.97
CA VAL A 83 8.32 -19.00 10.92
C VAL A 83 6.93 -19.57 11.15
N GLY A 84 6.82 -20.88 11.41
CA GLY A 84 5.53 -21.53 11.67
C GLY A 84 4.80 -20.94 12.86
N ARG A 85 5.50 -20.75 13.97
CA ARG A 85 4.95 -20.13 15.18
C ARG A 85 4.53 -18.68 14.94
N ALA A 86 5.40 -17.86 14.36
CA ALA A 86 5.10 -16.45 14.07
C ALA A 86 3.91 -16.30 13.09
N ALA A 87 3.82 -17.16 12.09
CA ALA A 87 2.69 -17.17 11.16
C ALA A 87 1.37 -17.56 11.85
N ALA A 88 1.40 -18.51 12.77
CA ALA A 88 0.22 -18.97 13.50
C ALA A 88 -0.27 -17.96 14.55
N GLU A 89 0.64 -17.33 15.27
CA GLU A 89 0.33 -16.45 16.40
C GLU A 89 0.10 -15.00 15.97
N TRP A 90 0.93 -14.51 15.04
CA TRP A 90 0.94 -13.11 14.61
C TRP A 90 0.37 -12.89 13.19
N GLY A 91 0.45 -13.90 12.33
CA GLY A 91 0.09 -13.77 10.90
C GLY A 91 1.13 -13.03 10.06
N PHE A 92 2.14 -12.42 10.67
CA PHE A 92 3.25 -11.72 10.02
C PHE A 92 4.48 -11.65 10.93
N PHE A 93 5.66 -11.41 10.35
CA PHE A 93 6.93 -11.28 11.06
C PHE A 93 7.94 -10.48 10.24
N GLN A 94 9.02 -10.07 10.84
CA GLN A 94 10.17 -9.45 10.16
C GLN A 94 11.25 -10.50 9.93
N VAL A 95 12.04 -10.32 8.87
CA VAL A 95 13.17 -11.19 8.57
C VAL A 95 14.47 -10.40 8.45
N THR A 96 15.57 -10.99 8.92
CA THR A 96 16.93 -10.53 8.71
C THR A 96 17.73 -11.64 8.04
N GLY A 97 18.98 -11.37 7.63
CA GLY A 97 19.82 -12.38 6.98
C GLY A 97 19.23 -12.97 5.69
N HIS A 98 18.27 -12.28 5.04
CA HIS A 98 17.50 -12.74 3.88
C HIS A 98 18.26 -12.67 2.54
N GLY A 99 19.51 -12.21 2.54
CA GLY A 99 20.38 -12.17 1.36
C GLY A 99 20.08 -11.05 0.34
N VAL A 100 19.01 -10.27 0.52
CA VAL A 100 18.76 -9.11 -0.34
C VAL A 100 19.68 -7.95 0.06
N PRO A 101 20.52 -7.43 -0.86
CA PRO A 101 21.42 -6.33 -0.53
C PRO A 101 20.67 -5.08 -0.05
N PRO A 102 21.13 -4.43 1.03
CA PRO A 102 20.48 -3.21 1.56
C PRO A 102 20.35 -2.09 0.51
N GLU A 103 21.33 -1.94 -0.35
CA GLU A 103 21.32 -0.97 -1.45
C GLU A 103 20.25 -1.26 -2.50
N SER A 104 19.92 -2.53 -2.74
CA SER A 104 18.82 -2.92 -3.63
C SER A 104 17.47 -2.53 -3.02
N MET A 105 17.29 -2.76 -1.72
CA MET A 105 16.08 -2.34 -1.01
C MET A 105 15.93 -0.82 -0.97
N ALA A 106 17.01 -0.09 -0.61
CA ALA A 106 17.02 1.37 -0.60
C ALA A 106 16.68 1.92 -1.98
N SER A 107 17.31 1.38 -3.01
CA SER A 107 17.07 1.76 -4.40
C SER A 107 15.62 1.52 -4.85
N ALA A 108 14.99 0.41 -4.41
CA ALA A 108 13.58 0.12 -4.68
C ALA A 108 12.65 1.15 -4.02
N MET A 109 12.94 1.47 -2.77
CA MET A 109 12.19 2.48 -2.01
C MET A 109 12.31 3.86 -2.67
N ASP A 110 13.49 4.27 -3.10
CA ASP A 110 13.72 5.56 -3.74
C ASP A 110 13.01 5.66 -5.09
N ALA A 111 13.03 4.60 -5.89
CA ALA A 111 12.32 4.59 -7.17
C ALA A 111 10.80 4.62 -7.00
N THR A 112 10.28 3.90 -6.01
CA THR A 112 8.85 3.92 -5.67
C THR A 112 8.45 5.31 -5.18
N ARG A 113 9.25 5.92 -4.31
CA ARG A 113 9.04 7.30 -3.85
C ARG A 113 9.05 8.27 -5.03
N ALA A 114 10.07 8.19 -5.90
CA ALA A 114 10.18 9.05 -7.08
C ALA A 114 8.93 8.94 -7.99
N PHE A 115 8.38 7.73 -8.17
CA PHE A 115 7.12 7.54 -8.88
C PHE A 115 5.95 8.26 -8.16
N HIS A 116 5.77 8.01 -6.88
CA HIS A 116 4.64 8.60 -6.13
C HIS A 116 4.73 10.12 -6.00
N GLU A 117 5.93 10.67 -5.92
CA GLU A 117 6.18 12.12 -5.85
C GLU A 117 6.14 12.80 -7.23
N SER A 118 6.23 12.03 -8.32
CA SER A 118 6.15 12.58 -9.68
C SER A 118 4.80 13.27 -9.95
N PRO A 119 4.76 14.23 -10.87
CA PRO A 119 3.50 14.85 -11.29
C PRO A 119 2.51 13.82 -11.82
N GLY A 120 1.22 14.07 -11.60
CA GLY A 120 0.13 13.39 -12.29
C GLY A 120 -0.39 14.23 -13.46
N GLY A 121 -1.34 13.67 -14.21
CA GLY A 121 -1.99 14.34 -15.34
C GLY A 121 -1.62 13.76 -16.69
N GLU A 122 -2.23 14.30 -17.73
CA GLU A 122 -2.04 13.81 -19.09
C GLU A 122 -0.57 13.83 -19.53
N GLY A 123 -0.15 12.79 -20.26
CA GLY A 123 1.24 12.64 -20.74
C GLY A 123 2.24 12.12 -19.71
N THR A 124 1.83 11.86 -18.47
CA THR A 124 2.70 11.33 -17.43
C THR A 124 2.65 9.80 -17.34
N ASP A 125 3.65 9.19 -16.68
CA ASP A 125 3.64 7.77 -16.34
C ASP A 125 2.42 7.39 -15.50
N LYS A 126 1.98 8.26 -14.60
CA LYS A 126 0.78 8.03 -13.81
C LYS A 126 -0.46 7.89 -14.69
N ALA A 127 -0.66 8.78 -15.65
CA ALA A 127 -1.80 8.70 -16.57
C ALA A 127 -1.73 7.45 -17.47
N ARG A 128 -0.54 7.12 -17.98
CA ARG A 128 -0.31 5.92 -18.80
C ARG A 128 -0.64 4.62 -18.08
N LEU A 129 -0.34 4.56 -16.79
CA LEU A 129 -0.52 3.37 -15.94
C LEU A 129 -1.85 3.37 -15.20
N TYR A 130 -2.64 4.45 -15.30
CA TYR A 130 -3.87 4.60 -14.53
C TYR A 130 -4.96 3.64 -15.00
N THR A 131 -5.16 2.58 -14.24
CA THR A 131 -6.19 1.57 -14.54
C THR A 131 -6.53 0.74 -13.31
N ARG A 132 -7.73 0.15 -13.28
CA ARG A 132 -8.17 -0.87 -12.32
C ARG A 132 -8.32 -2.23 -12.96
N ASP A 133 -7.89 -2.39 -14.22
CA ASP A 133 -7.93 -3.68 -14.91
C ASP A 133 -7.03 -4.70 -14.17
N PRO A 134 -7.61 -5.80 -13.63
CA PRO A 134 -6.84 -6.82 -12.94
C PRO A 134 -5.82 -7.53 -13.84
N ALA A 135 -6.05 -7.58 -15.15
CA ALA A 135 -5.17 -8.25 -16.11
C ALA A 135 -3.87 -7.48 -16.38
N ARG A 136 -3.81 -6.19 -16.03
CA ARG A 136 -2.60 -5.38 -16.25
C ARG A 136 -1.55 -5.70 -15.19
N PRO A 137 -0.34 -6.19 -15.58
CA PRO A 137 0.74 -6.51 -14.64
C PRO A 137 1.39 -5.29 -14.03
N VAL A 138 1.33 -4.13 -14.70
CA VAL A 138 1.79 -2.84 -14.19
C VAL A 138 0.63 -1.87 -14.21
N LYS A 139 0.28 -1.34 -13.05
CA LYS A 139 -0.84 -0.40 -12.93
C LYS A 139 -0.68 0.54 -11.75
N TYR A 140 -1.29 1.69 -11.87
CA TYR A 140 -1.42 2.69 -10.83
C TYR A 140 -2.88 3.08 -10.67
N ASN A 141 -3.33 3.32 -9.47
CA ASN A 141 -4.65 3.89 -9.21
C ASN A 141 -4.75 4.51 -7.80
N CYS A 142 -5.70 5.43 -7.67
CA CYS A 142 -6.19 5.87 -6.39
C CYS A 142 -7.39 5.00 -6.02
N ASN A 143 -7.21 4.07 -5.10
CA ASN A 143 -8.20 3.07 -4.68
C ASN A 143 -8.64 2.11 -5.80
N PHE A 144 -8.38 0.83 -5.63
CA PHE A 144 -8.82 -0.21 -6.57
C PHE A 144 -10.35 -0.36 -6.59
N ASP A 145 -11.03 -0.03 -5.49
CA ASP A 145 -12.47 -0.16 -5.25
C ASP A 145 -13.20 1.20 -5.12
N LEU A 146 -12.62 2.27 -5.69
CA LEU A 146 -13.06 3.67 -5.53
C LEU A 146 -14.57 3.88 -5.70
N HIS A 147 -15.17 3.19 -6.68
CA HIS A 147 -16.59 3.33 -7.00
C HIS A 147 -17.50 2.36 -6.22
N GLN A 148 -16.94 1.37 -5.53
CA GLN A 148 -17.67 0.33 -4.80
C GLN A 148 -17.67 0.58 -3.29
N SER A 149 -16.56 1.06 -2.74
CA SER A 149 -16.42 1.35 -1.31
C SER A 149 -17.27 2.53 -0.88
N LYS A 150 -17.86 2.44 0.32
CA LYS A 150 -18.62 3.55 0.94
C LYS A 150 -17.73 4.76 1.23
N VAL A 151 -16.47 4.51 1.56
CA VAL A 151 -15.45 5.52 1.87
C VAL A 151 -14.21 5.23 1.03
N ALA A 152 -13.67 6.24 0.37
CA ALA A 152 -12.40 6.11 -0.34
C ALA A 152 -11.23 6.11 0.67
N ASN A 153 -10.20 5.32 0.37
CA ASN A 153 -8.97 5.34 1.15
C ASN A 153 -8.07 6.48 0.68
N TRP A 154 -7.44 7.18 1.61
CA TRP A 154 -6.44 8.22 1.31
C TRP A 154 -5.13 7.55 0.90
N ARG A 155 -5.13 6.91 -0.30
CA ARG A 155 -4.01 6.09 -0.75
C ARG A 155 -3.92 6.00 -2.26
N ASP A 156 -2.70 6.18 -2.77
CA ASP A 156 -2.31 5.86 -4.14
C ASP A 156 -1.52 4.55 -4.16
N THR A 157 -1.78 3.69 -5.13
CA THR A 157 -1.16 2.37 -5.21
C THR A 157 -0.50 2.16 -6.58
N LEU A 158 0.79 1.86 -6.58
CA LEU A 158 1.51 1.30 -7.72
C LEU A 158 1.57 -0.22 -7.54
N TYR A 159 1.07 -0.96 -8.52
CA TYR A 159 1.11 -2.41 -8.56
C TYR A 159 2.09 -2.88 -9.64
N LEU A 160 3.02 -3.76 -9.26
CA LEU A 160 4.00 -4.36 -10.14
C LEU A 160 3.98 -5.86 -9.95
N GLN A 161 3.51 -6.61 -10.95
CA GLN A 161 3.54 -8.07 -10.93
C GLN A 161 4.82 -8.54 -11.60
N VAL A 162 5.72 -9.11 -10.82
CA VAL A 162 7.05 -9.56 -11.28
C VAL A 162 7.17 -11.07 -11.45
N ALA A 163 6.13 -11.82 -11.07
CA ALA A 163 6.09 -13.29 -11.22
C ALA A 163 4.85 -13.69 -12.07
N PRO A 164 4.91 -14.76 -12.89
CA PRO A 164 6.03 -15.70 -13.06
C PRO A 164 7.20 -15.14 -13.88
N GLY A 165 7.04 -14.00 -14.53
CA GLY A 165 8.07 -13.26 -15.24
C GLY A 165 7.88 -11.75 -15.06
N PRO A 166 8.98 -10.97 -15.08
CA PRO A 166 8.90 -9.53 -14.97
C PRO A 166 8.18 -8.92 -16.18
N PRO A 167 7.46 -7.81 -16.02
CA PRO A 167 6.89 -7.07 -17.14
C PRO A 167 7.99 -6.47 -18.01
N ASP A 168 7.66 -6.14 -19.26
CA ASP A 168 8.60 -5.45 -20.13
C ASP A 168 9.00 -4.09 -19.55
N ALA A 169 10.28 -3.72 -19.74
CA ALA A 169 10.80 -2.45 -19.22
C ALA A 169 10.01 -1.22 -19.73
N VAL A 170 9.39 -1.30 -20.93
CA VAL A 170 8.57 -0.25 -21.49
C VAL A 170 7.26 -0.06 -20.72
N ASP A 171 6.73 -1.11 -20.10
CA ASP A 171 5.51 -1.07 -19.32
C ASP A 171 5.74 -0.52 -17.91
N MET A 172 6.99 -0.54 -17.44
CA MET A 172 7.36 -0.03 -16.13
C MET A 172 7.35 1.50 -16.07
N PRO A 173 7.07 2.10 -14.90
CA PRO A 173 7.38 3.52 -14.68
C PRO A 173 8.86 3.79 -14.93
N ASP A 174 9.19 4.94 -15.47
CA ASP A 174 10.58 5.31 -15.78
C ASP A 174 11.52 5.16 -14.58
N SER A 175 11.05 5.59 -13.41
CA SER A 175 11.81 5.48 -12.15
C SER A 175 12.07 4.03 -11.70
N CYS A 176 11.23 3.07 -12.13
CA CYS A 176 11.27 1.68 -11.69
C CYS A 176 11.89 0.73 -12.74
N ARG A 177 12.20 1.18 -13.95
CA ARG A 177 12.67 0.33 -15.07
C ARG A 177 13.94 -0.48 -14.75
N ARG A 178 14.81 0.02 -13.89
CA ARG A 178 16.05 -0.66 -13.52
C ARG A 178 15.83 -1.99 -12.78
N TYR A 179 14.67 -2.16 -12.10
CA TYR A 179 14.38 -3.38 -11.35
C TYR A 179 14.04 -4.59 -12.23
N VAL A 180 13.60 -4.36 -13.46
CA VAL A 180 13.31 -5.44 -14.42
C VAL A 180 14.60 -6.07 -14.96
N ARG A 181 15.72 -5.37 -14.85
CA ARG A 181 17.04 -5.79 -15.34
C ARG A 181 17.93 -6.40 -14.25
N ALA A 182 17.50 -6.41 -13.00
CA ALA A 182 18.28 -7.06 -11.95
C ALA A 182 18.37 -8.57 -12.26
N PRO A 183 19.58 -9.18 -12.30
CA PRO A 183 19.67 -10.62 -12.46
C PRO A 183 18.92 -11.30 -11.32
N ALA A 184 18.22 -12.38 -11.66
CA ALA A 184 17.59 -13.22 -10.65
C ALA A 184 18.65 -13.57 -9.61
N ILE A 185 18.34 -13.34 -8.34
CA ILE A 185 19.17 -13.82 -7.24
C ILE A 185 19.06 -15.34 -7.29
N ASN A 186 20.13 -16.01 -7.71
CA ASN A 186 20.24 -17.48 -7.75
C ASN A 186 20.33 -18.04 -6.32
#